data_ed0f3b37c8df1343d7843fdee5f9bbfd
#
_entry.id   ed0f3b37c8df1343d7843fdee5f9bbfd
#
_cell.length_a   1.000
_cell.length_b   1.000
_cell.length_c   1.000
_cell.angle_alpha   90.00
_cell.angle_beta   90.00
_cell.angle_gamma   90.00
#
_symmetry.space_group_name_H-M   'P 1'
#
loop_
_entity.id
_entity.type
_entity.pdbx_description
1 polymer ?
#
loop_
_entity_poly.entity_id
_entity_poly.type
_entity_poly.pdbx_seq_one_letter_code
_entity_poly.pdbx_strand_id
1 'polypeptide(L)'
;MSRPELIRVSPGGGGRRRPELLSLGDFVISVDEFVMNTFEQMIQRGHERVCFHHDQATGLRAIIAIHSTRLGSALGGTRRWHYATEADALYCVLRLSEGMTYKAAAADLEMGGAKSVILLSKSTDPTSEAEARAMGRFVDSFGGAYIAAEDVGLDTQYVDWMGLETKYVMGGETVCGGGNPSPYTARGTVNAMKAALSHLGRPVSFDGLTIAIQGVGHVGYQLASILTDHGASIIAADLNRGRLQRAVDELGIQVAAPEQILNVKCDILAPCAMGGVIDANSARKLRCRIVAGAANNMLDDPDEDAVVLKNLGILYAPDIIANAGGLIRLAGMYRGMSEQQVDEKVSAIESTMAQVLQDAESMPSTHAAAIALANRRIAEGADASKEQVHAG
;
A
#
# COMPACT_ATOMS: atom_id res chain seq x y z
N MET A 1 20.24 -19.39 -47.30
CA MET A 1 19.31 -19.03 -46.22
C MET A 1 20.01 -19.29 -44.89
N SER A 2 20.69 -18.31 -44.38
CA SER A 2 21.49 -18.34 -43.15
C SER A 2 20.58 -17.95 -41.98
N ARG A 3 20.66 -18.70 -40.88
CA ARG A 3 19.91 -18.43 -39.62
C ARG A 3 20.48 -17.16 -38.95
N PRO A 4 19.65 -16.30 -38.36
CA PRO A 4 20.14 -15.17 -37.58
C PRO A 4 20.72 -15.63 -36.23
N GLU A 5 21.90 -15.14 -35.89
CA GLU A 5 22.52 -15.32 -34.55
C GLU A 5 21.81 -14.47 -33.49
N LEU A 6 21.50 -15.10 -32.39
CA LEU A 6 20.97 -14.45 -31.21
C LEU A 6 22.11 -13.76 -30.44
N ILE A 7 22.08 -12.44 -30.37
CA ILE A 7 22.97 -11.65 -29.51
C ILE A 7 22.39 -11.66 -28.07
N ARG A 8 23.14 -12.23 -27.14
CA ARG A 8 22.88 -12.13 -25.70
C ARG A 8 23.32 -10.76 -25.20
N VAL A 9 22.39 -9.97 -24.64
CA VAL A 9 22.71 -8.75 -23.90
C VAL A 9 22.62 -9.06 -22.41
N SER A 10 23.69 -8.84 -21.67
CA SER A 10 23.75 -8.98 -20.21
C SER A 10 23.19 -7.72 -19.54
N PRO A 11 22.42 -7.84 -18.42
CA PRO A 11 21.94 -6.68 -17.70
C PRO A 11 23.06 -6.07 -16.85
N GLY A 12 23.37 -4.83 -17.08
CA GLY A 12 24.33 -4.04 -16.30
C GLY A 12 23.74 -2.70 -15.88
N GLY A 13 23.69 -2.49 -14.59
CA GLY A 13 23.81 -1.28 -13.79
C GLY A 13 23.10 0.00 -14.21
N GLY A 14 22.26 0.50 -13.29
CA GLY A 14 21.46 1.70 -13.42
C GLY A 14 22.22 3.00 -13.72
N GLY A 15 21.65 3.77 -14.61
CA GLY A 15 22.01 5.14 -14.97
C GLY A 15 21.15 5.55 -16.15
N ARG A 16 20.35 6.59 -16.03
CA ARG A 16 19.57 7.15 -17.14
C ARG A 16 20.51 7.53 -18.26
N ARG A 17 20.63 6.68 -19.28
CA ARG A 17 21.27 6.99 -20.55
C ARG A 17 20.21 7.40 -21.56
N ARG A 18 20.57 8.37 -22.41
CA ARG A 18 19.76 8.72 -23.60
C ARG A 18 19.63 7.48 -24.49
N PRO A 19 18.51 7.30 -25.21
CA PRO A 19 18.29 6.14 -26.05
C PRO A 19 19.38 6.06 -27.14
N GLU A 20 20.06 4.91 -27.24
CA GLU A 20 20.90 4.58 -28.35
C GLU A 20 20.05 4.01 -29.49
N LEU A 21 20.08 4.69 -30.63
CA LEU A 21 19.43 4.22 -31.86
C LEU A 21 20.35 3.22 -32.54
N LEU A 22 19.97 1.97 -32.66
CA LEU A 22 20.61 0.98 -33.48
C LEU A 22 19.89 0.90 -34.84
N SER A 23 20.59 1.26 -35.93
CA SER A 23 20.07 1.16 -37.30
C SER A 23 20.49 -0.18 -37.91
N LEU A 24 19.52 -1.02 -38.24
CA LEU A 24 19.69 -2.21 -39.07
C LEU A 24 18.80 -2.06 -40.31
N GLY A 25 19.38 -1.46 -41.40
CA GLY A 25 18.62 -1.20 -42.61
C GLY A 25 17.49 -0.19 -42.43
N ASP A 26 16.40 -0.33 -43.17
CA ASP A 26 15.24 0.60 -43.13
C ASP A 26 14.35 0.49 -41.90
N PHE A 27 14.73 -0.27 -40.84
CA PHE A 27 14.04 -0.38 -39.57
C PHE A 27 14.84 0.29 -38.47
N VAL A 28 14.30 1.40 -37.94
CA VAL A 28 14.79 2.02 -36.71
C VAL A 28 14.01 1.39 -35.56
N ILE A 29 14.63 0.49 -34.81
CA ILE A 29 14.04 -0.03 -33.55
C ILE A 29 14.55 0.85 -32.41
N SER A 30 13.66 1.62 -31.81
CA SER A 30 13.94 2.29 -30.53
C SER A 30 14.07 1.22 -29.45
N VAL A 31 15.20 1.17 -28.74
CA VAL A 31 15.46 0.23 -27.64
C VAL A 31 14.57 0.52 -26.41
N ASP A 32 13.81 1.61 -26.43
CA ASP A 32 12.88 2.02 -25.35
C ASP A 32 11.45 1.46 -25.48
N GLU A 33 11.11 0.74 -26.55
CA GLU A 33 9.90 -0.09 -26.57
C GLU A 33 10.18 -1.44 -25.89
N PHE A 34 10.43 -1.43 -24.61
CA PHE A 34 10.20 -2.60 -23.76
C PHE A 34 8.69 -2.85 -23.78
N VAL A 35 8.22 -3.62 -24.74
CA VAL A 35 6.85 -4.14 -24.76
C VAL A 35 6.70 -4.92 -23.47
N MET A 36 6.03 -4.33 -22.47
CA MET A 36 5.75 -5.03 -21.23
C MET A 36 4.82 -6.20 -21.56
N ASN A 37 5.40 -7.39 -21.68
CA ASN A 37 4.64 -8.62 -21.86
C ASN A 37 3.84 -8.87 -20.59
N THR A 38 2.53 -8.64 -20.63
CA THR A 38 1.64 -8.80 -19.48
C THR A 38 1.77 -10.19 -18.85
N PHE A 39 1.86 -11.25 -19.66
CA PHE A 39 2.01 -12.61 -19.14
C PHE A 39 3.35 -12.82 -18.42
N GLU A 40 4.44 -12.27 -18.92
CA GLU A 40 5.73 -12.36 -18.22
C GLU A 40 5.68 -11.68 -16.85
N GLN A 41 5.07 -10.49 -16.78
CA GLN A 41 4.87 -9.78 -15.52
C GLN A 41 3.98 -10.58 -14.56
N MET A 42 2.90 -11.17 -15.05
CA MET A 42 2.02 -12.03 -14.25
C MET A 42 2.76 -13.26 -13.71
N ILE A 43 3.54 -13.93 -14.54
CA ILE A 43 4.30 -15.13 -14.16
C ILE A 43 5.37 -14.77 -13.13
N GLN A 44 6.14 -13.71 -13.35
CA GLN A 44 7.20 -13.28 -12.45
C GLN A 44 6.69 -12.90 -11.07
N ARG A 45 5.50 -12.25 -11.00
CA ARG A 45 4.89 -11.78 -9.76
C ARG A 45 3.88 -12.75 -9.16
N GLY A 46 3.48 -13.80 -9.87
CA GLY A 46 2.53 -14.81 -9.38
C GLY A 46 1.06 -14.38 -9.47
N HIS A 47 0.69 -13.47 -10.37
CA HIS A 47 -0.70 -13.01 -10.52
C HIS A 47 -1.60 -14.09 -11.13
N GLU A 48 -2.80 -14.23 -10.56
CA GLU A 48 -3.82 -15.17 -11.06
C GLU A 48 -4.58 -14.59 -12.26
N ARG A 49 -4.87 -13.27 -12.25
CA ARG A 49 -5.72 -12.65 -13.28
C ARG A 49 -5.42 -11.17 -13.47
N VAL A 50 -5.42 -10.71 -14.73
CA VAL A 50 -5.38 -9.30 -15.12
C VAL A 50 -6.45 -9.08 -16.19
N CYS A 51 -7.34 -8.13 -15.99
CA CYS A 51 -8.44 -7.83 -16.89
C CYS A 51 -8.45 -6.36 -17.25
N PHE A 52 -8.48 -6.06 -18.54
CA PHE A 52 -8.64 -4.72 -19.11
C PHE A 52 -10.08 -4.49 -19.47
N HIS A 53 -10.60 -3.30 -19.23
CA HIS A 53 -11.97 -2.94 -19.54
C HIS A 53 -12.06 -1.54 -20.14
N HIS A 54 -12.88 -1.41 -21.19
CA HIS A 54 -13.26 -0.14 -21.79
C HIS A 54 -14.78 -0.08 -21.95
N ASP A 55 -15.40 0.91 -21.33
CA ASP A 55 -16.84 1.20 -21.53
C ASP A 55 -16.96 2.40 -22.49
N GLN A 56 -17.51 2.15 -23.68
CA GLN A 56 -17.61 3.16 -24.75
C GLN A 56 -18.56 4.30 -24.37
N ALA A 57 -19.61 4.02 -23.59
CA ALA A 57 -20.63 5.03 -23.26
C ALA A 57 -20.11 6.06 -22.26
N THR A 58 -19.26 5.66 -21.32
CA THR A 58 -18.70 6.52 -20.28
C THR A 58 -17.25 6.93 -20.54
N GLY A 59 -16.59 6.26 -21.48
CA GLY A 59 -15.16 6.42 -21.72
C GLY A 59 -14.26 5.80 -20.64
N LEU A 60 -14.82 5.01 -19.70
CA LEU A 60 -14.05 4.32 -18.66
C LEU A 60 -12.99 3.43 -19.30
N ARG A 61 -11.75 3.58 -18.85
CA ARG A 61 -10.64 2.67 -19.10
C ARG A 61 -10.10 2.20 -17.76
N ALA A 62 -10.19 0.91 -17.49
CA ALA A 62 -9.80 0.35 -16.21
C ALA A 62 -9.06 -0.98 -16.35
N ILE A 63 -8.18 -1.26 -15.38
CA ILE A 63 -7.49 -2.54 -15.24
C ILE A 63 -7.76 -3.05 -13.84
N ILE A 64 -8.20 -4.31 -13.71
CA ILE A 64 -8.28 -5.05 -12.45
C ILE A 64 -7.22 -6.15 -12.47
N ALA A 65 -6.35 -6.17 -11.47
CA ALA A 65 -5.37 -7.24 -11.24
C ALA A 65 -5.70 -7.97 -9.93
N ILE A 66 -5.92 -9.28 -10.01
CA ILE A 66 -6.00 -10.19 -8.87
C ILE A 66 -4.63 -10.86 -8.77
N HIS A 67 -3.92 -10.59 -7.66
CA HIS A 67 -2.65 -11.26 -7.41
C HIS A 67 -2.91 -12.66 -6.86
N SER A 68 -3.72 -12.80 -5.81
CA SER A 68 -4.03 -14.11 -5.26
C SER A 68 -5.41 -14.17 -4.59
N THR A 69 -6.11 -15.28 -4.80
CA THR A 69 -7.36 -15.64 -4.11
C THR A 69 -7.18 -16.80 -3.14
N ARG A 70 -5.94 -17.24 -2.87
CA ARG A 70 -5.64 -18.43 -2.04
C ARG A 70 -6.17 -18.35 -0.62
N LEU A 71 -6.25 -17.15 -0.05
CA LEU A 71 -6.82 -16.91 1.28
C LEU A 71 -8.32 -16.52 1.25
N GLY A 72 -8.94 -16.42 0.08
CA GLY A 72 -10.32 -16.01 -0.10
C GLY A 72 -10.46 -14.91 -1.15
N SER A 73 -11.63 -14.25 -1.19
CA SER A 73 -11.89 -13.13 -2.10
C SER A 73 -10.79 -12.08 -2.01
N ALA A 74 -10.31 -11.60 -3.14
CA ALA A 74 -9.21 -10.64 -3.19
C ALA A 74 -9.72 -9.22 -2.92
N LEU A 75 -9.23 -8.56 -1.87
CA LEU A 75 -9.60 -7.19 -1.51
C LEU A 75 -8.54 -6.20 -1.97
N GLY A 76 -8.97 -5.07 -2.54
CA GLY A 76 -8.07 -3.98 -2.89
C GLY A 76 -8.77 -2.74 -3.41
N GLY A 77 -8.18 -1.57 -3.17
CA GLY A 77 -8.74 -0.28 -3.55
C GLY A 77 -8.70 -0.04 -5.06
N THR A 78 -9.56 0.87 -5.51
CA THR A 78 -9.63 1.37 -6.88
C THR A 78 -8.92 2.72 -6.94
N ARG A 79 -7.80 2.80 -7.67
CA ARG A 79 -7.04 4.04 -7.86
C ARG A 79 -7.48 4.74 -9.14
N ARG A 80 -7.83 6.00 -9.05
CA ARG A 80 -8.18 6.82 -10.21
C ARG A 80 -7.06 7.84 -10.44
N TRP A 81 -6.28 7.64 -11.53
CA TRP A 81 -5.05 8.40 -11.73
C TRP A 81 -4.74 8.65 -13.21
N HIS A 82 -4.03 9.75 -13.48
CA HIS A 82 -3.44 10.01 -14.79
C HIS A 82 -2.07 9.36 -14.89
N TYR A 83 -1.96 8.32 -15.69
CA TYR A 83 -0.70 7.64 -16.00
C TYR A 83 -0.11 8.17 -17.29
N ALA A 84 1.21 8.28 -17.37
CA ALA A 84 1.89 8.73 -18.58
C ALA A 84 1.69 7.72 -19.72
N THR A 85 1.70 6.41 -19.40
CA THR A 85 1.47 5.33 -20.34
C THR A 85 0.55 4.25 -19.76
N GLU A 86 -0.01 3.40 -20.61
CA GLU A 86 -0.75 2.21 -20.18
C GLU A 86 0.17 1.20 -19.46
N ALA A 87 1.43 1.14 -19.85
CA ALA A 87 2.44 0.33 -19.20
C ALA A 87 2.68 0.75 -17.74
N ASP A 88 2.69 2.07 -17.45
CA ASP A 88 2.79 2.58 -16.08
C ASP A 88 1.56 2.20 -15.24
N ALA A 89 0.37 2.23 -15.84
CA ALA A 89 -0.87 1.81 -15.16
C ALA A 89 -0.85 0.31 -14.85
N LEU A 90 -0.40 -0.51 -15.81
CA LEU A 90 -0.25 -1.96 -15.64
C LEU A 90 0.78 -2.28 -14.55
N TYR A 91 1.96 -1.67 -14.60
CA TYR A 91 2.98 -1.84 -13.56
C TYR A 91 2.45 -1.45 -12.17
N CYS A 92 1.75 -0.31 -12.09
CA CYS A 92 1.17 0.17 -10.83
C CYS A 92 0.16 -0.83 -10.26
N VAL A 93 -0.79 -1.32 -11.08
CA VAL A 93 -1.84 -2.23 -10.60
C VAL A 93 -1.27 -3.59 -10.19
N LEU A 94 -0.27 -4.12 -10.89
CA LEU A 94 0.40 -5.37 -10.54
C LEU A 94 1.13 -5.24 -9.19
N ARG A 95 1.98 -4.23 -9.04
CA ARG A 95 2.72 -3.99 -7.79
C ARG A 95 1.80 -3.80 -6.59
N LEU A 96 0.72 -3.04 -6.77
CA LEU A 96 -0.21 -2.77 -5.67
C LEU A 96 -1.06 -3.98 -5.30
N SER A 97 -1.51 -4.78 -6.27
CA SER A 97 -2.28 -6.00 -5.99
C SER A 97 -1.45 -7.07 -5.27
N GLU A 98 -0.18 -7.21 -5.62
CA GLU A 98 0.80 -8.06 -4.91
C GLU A 98 0.95 -7.60 -3.46
N GLY A 99 1.19 -6.31 -3.23
CA GLY A 99 1.28 -5.73 -1.89
C GLY A 99 0.01 -5.93 -1.05
N MET A 100 -1.18 -5.91 -1.67
CA MET A 100 -2.44 -6.19 -0.97
C MET A 100 -2.52 -7.63 -0.48
N THR A 101 -2.03 -8.61 -1.25
CA THR A 101 -1.97 -10.02 -0.80
C THR A 101 -1.07 -10.15 0.44
N TYR A 102 0.13 -9.59 0.39
CA TYR A 102 1.04 -9.65 1.53
C TYR A 102 0.48 -8.92 2.75
N LYS A 103 -0.16 -7.78 2.55
CA LYS A 103 -0.80 -7.03 3.65
C LYS A 103 -1.95 -7.81 4.28
N ALA A 104 -2.83 -8.42 3.48
CA ALA A 104 -3.94 -9.22 3.97
C ALA A 104 -3.43 -10.45 4.75
N ALA A 105 -2.44 -11.16 4.22
CA ALA A 105 -1.81 -12.30 4.89
C ALA A 105 -1.09 -11.89 6.18
N ALA A 106 -0.30 -10.81 6.15
CA ALA A 106 0.39 -10.29 7.34
C ALA A 106 -0.57 -9.82 8.43
N ALA A 107 -1.79 -9.36 8.07
CA ALA A 107 -2.85 -9.01 9.00
C ALA A 107 -3.72 -10.19 9.44
N ASP A 108 -3.36 -11.42 9.04
CA ASP A 108 -4.12 -12.64 9.34
C ASP A 108 -5.60 -12.52 8.91
N LEU A 109 -5.81 -12.05 7.71
CA LEU A 109 -7.12 -11.96 7.09
C LEU A 109 -7.31 -13.13 6.13
N GLU A 110 -8.49 -13.75 6.18
CA GLU A 110 -8.89 -14.76 5.20
C GLU A 110 -9.38 -14.07 3.91
N MET A 111 -8.50 -13.24 3.36
CA MET A 111 -8.72 -12.46 2.14
C MET A 111 -7.49 -12.54 1.25
N GLY A 112 -7.73 -12.62 -0.05
CA GLY A 112 -6.70 -12.46 -1.05
C GLY A 112 -6.37 -10.99 -1.30
N GLY A 113 -5.52 -10.73 -2.30
CA GLY A 113 -5.13 -9.38 -2.68
C GLY A 113 -5.36 -9.08 -4.15
N ALA A 114 -5.94 -7.92 -4.40
CA ALA A 114 -6.18 -7.37 -5.72
C ALA A 114 -5.99 -5.86 -5.72
N LYS A 115 -6.07 -5.26 -6.88
CA LYS A 115 -6.09 -3.81 -7.09
C LYS A 115 -6.80 -3.49 -8.38
N SER A 116 -7.39 -2.31 -8.47
CA SER A 116 -7.82 -1.75 -9.74
C SER A 116 -7.29 -0.35 -9.96
N VAL A 117 -7.13 0.02 -11.23
CA VAL A 117 -6.79 1.36 -11.66
C VAL A 117 -7.76 1.83 -12.73
N ILE A 118 -8.15 3.11 -12.65
CA ILE A 118 -8.89 3.84 -13.68
C ILE A 118 -7.90 4.82 -14.32
N LEU A 119 -7.76 4.73 -15.63
CA LEU A 119 -6.82 5.54 -16.41
C LEU A 119 -7.50 6.84 -16.85
N LEU A 120 -7.10 7.97 -16.28
CA LEU A 120 -7.55 9.30 -16.69
C LEU A 120 -6.82 9.77 -17.94
N SER A 121 -7.54 10.51 -18.81
CA SER A 121 -6.92 11.21 -19.94
C SER A 121 -6.15 12.44 -19.46
N LYS A 122 -6.66 13.11 -18.42
CA LYS A 122 -6.00 14.27 -17.76
C LYS A 122 -6.16 14.12 -16.22
N SER A 123 -5.20 14.63 -15.49
CA SER A 123 -5.24 14.65 -14.02
C SER A 123 -6.42 15.45 -13.43
N THR A 124 -7.02 16.33 -14.25
CA THR A 124 -8.17 17.18 -13.88
C THR A 124 -9.51 16.64 -14.34
N ASP A 125 -9.57 15.41 -14.92
CA ASP A 125 -10.83 14.83 -15.36
C ASP A 125 -11.76 14.67 -14.13
N PRO A 126 -12.99 15.22 -14.18
CA PRO A 126 -13.91 15.16 -13.05
C PRO A 126 -14.40 13.71 -12.82
N THR A 127 -14.78 13.41 -11.59
CA THR A 127 -15.52 12.18 -11.28
C THR A 127 -16.95 12.28 -11.84
N SER A 128 -17.52 11.15 -12.26
CA SER A 128 -18.91 11.08 -12.67
C SER A 128 -19.59 9.82 -12.17
N GLU A 129 -20.89 9.92 -11.84
CA GLU A 129 -21.69 8.76 -11.44
C GLU A 129 -21.73 7.70 -12.55
N ALA A 130 -21.82 8.10 -13.82
CA ALA A 130 -21.85 7.17 -14.94
C ALA A 130 -20.57 6.35 -15.05
N GLU A 131 -19.39 6.97 -14.87
CA GLU A 131 -18.09 6.27 -14.84
C GLU A 131 -18.02 5.32 -13.64
N ALA A 132 -18.43 5.79 -12.45
CA ALA A 132 -18.42 4.98 -11.24
C ALA A 132 -19.32 3.75 -11.35
N ARG A 133 -20.54 3.90 -11.87
CA ARG A 133 -21.46 2.78 -12.14
C ARG A 133 -20.87 1.81 -13.17
N ALA A 134 -20.23 2.28 -14.25
CA ALA A 134 -19.56 1.42 -15.20
C ALA A 134 -18.42 0.62 -14.51
N MET A 135 -17.66 1.25 -13.64
CA MET A 135 -16.65 0.54 -12.84
C MET A 135 -17.28 -0.47 -11.89
N GLY A 136 -18.42 -0.14 -11.26
CA GLY A 136 -19.19 -1.07 -10.41
C GLY A 136 -19.63 -2.34 -11.18
N ARG A 137 -20.16 -2.20 -12.40
CA ARG A 137 -20.49 -3.34 -13.27
C ARG A 137 -19.28 -4.18 -13.65
N PHE A 138 -18.13 -3.51 -13.88
CA PHE A 138 -16.90 -4.24 -14.15
C PHE A 138 -16.44 -5.04 -12.92
N VAL A 139 -16.54 -4.49 -11.71
CA VAL A 139 -16.30 -5.23 -10.47
C VAL A 139 -17.26 -6.40 -10.30
N ASP A 140 -18.57 -6.20 -10.59
CA ASP A 140 -19.59 -7.24 -10.47
C ASP A 140 -19.30 -8.46 -11.36
N SER A 141 -18.70 -8.22 -12.53
CA SER A 141 -18.34 -9.29 -13.48
C SER A 141 -17.34 -10.32 -12.92
N PHE A 142 -16.68 -10.01 -11.79
CA PHE A 142 -15.79 -10.94 -11.10
C PHE A 142 -16.52 -11.86 -10.11
N GLY A 143 -17.84 -11.68 -9.90
CA GLY A 143 -18.67 -12.56 -9.09
C GLY A 143 -18.20 -12.71 -7.63
N GLY A 144 -17.55 -11.68 -7.07
CA GLY A 144 -17.02 -11.68 -5.71
C GLY A 144 -15.58 -12.19 -5.57
N ALA A 145 -14.91 -12.58 -6.65
CA ALA A 145 -13.49 -12.89 -6.60
C ALA A 145 -12.64 -11.62 -6.31
N TYR A 146 -13.14 -10.43 -6.69
CA TYR A 146 -12.57 -9.14 -6.36
C TYR A 146 -13.56 -8.29 -5.57
N ILE A 147 -13.07 -7.71 -4.47
CA ILE A 147 -13.78 -6.74 -3.63
C ILE A 147 -13.06 -5.40 -3.75
N ALA A 148 -13.74 -4.41 -4.31
CA ALA A 148 -13.21 -3.08 -4.51
C ALA A 148 -13.36 -2.22 -3.25
N ALA A 149 -12.52 -1.20 -3.11
CA ALA A 149 -12.61 -0.19 -2.07
C ALA A 149 -12.08 1.17 -2.57
N GLU A 150 -12.18 2.21 -1.72
CA GLU A 150 -11.57 3.51 -1.97
C GLU A 150 -10.03 3.41 -2.05
N ASP A 151 -9.44 4.20 -2.94
CA ASP A 151 -8.00 4.52 -2.97
C ASP A 151 -7.80 5.93 -3.56
N VAL A 152 -6.56 6.32 -3.78
CA VAL A 152 -6.19 7.65 -4.31
C VAL A 152 -6.99 8.02 -5.56
N GLY A 153 -7.53 9.24 -5.54
CA GLY A 153 -8.31 9.81 -6.66
C GLY A 153 -9.79 9.51 -6.63
N LEU A 154 -10.26 8.80 -5.60
CA LEU A 154 -11.69 8.58 -5.32
C LEU A 154 -12.07 9.16 -3.97
N ASP A 155 -13.36 9.36 -3.78
CA ASP A 155 -14.00 9.67 -2.52
C ASP A 155 -15.09 8.63 -2.19
N THR A 156 -15.65 8.71 -1.00
CA THR A 156 -16.69 7.80 -0.53
C THR A 156 -17.94 7.82 -1.38
N GLN A 157 -18.26 8.97 -2.00
CA GLN A 157 -19.41 9.09 -2.91
C GLN A 157 -19.21 8.30 -4.19
N TYR A 158 -18.00 8.33 -4.78
CA TYR A 158 -17.69 7.52 -5.95
C TYR A 158 -17.83 6.03 -5.63
N VAL A 159 -17.39 5.61 -4.45
CA VAL A 159 -17.50 4.23 -3.96
C VAL A 159 -18.98 3.84 -3.80
N ASP A 160 -19.81 4.72 -3.26
CA ASP A 160 -21.26 4.51 -3.15
C ASP A 160 -21.93 4.37 -4.53
N TRP A 161 -21.53 5.18 -5.53
CA TRP A 161 -22.01 5.01 -6.90
C TRP A 161 -21.60 3.67 -7.53
N MET A 162 -20.38 3.17 -7.26
CA MET A 162 -20.01 1.81 -7.67
C MET A 162 -20.91 0.77 -7.01
N GLY A 163 -21.21 0.95 -5.72
CA GLY A 163 -22.05 0.05 -4.92
C GLY A 163 -23.51 0.00 -5.35
N LEU A 164 -24.01 0.95 -6.16
CA LEU A 164 -25.33 0.86 -6.78
C LEU A 164 -25.44 -0.28 -7.82
N GLU A 165 -24.30 -0.74 -8.35
CA GLU A 165 -24.24 -1.78 -9.38
C GLU A 165 -23.79 -3.13 -8.83
N THR A 166 -23.14 -3.18 -7.65
CA THR A 166 -22.60 -4.41 -7.08
C THR A 166 -22.45 -4.34 -5.56
N LYS A 167 -22.61 -5.48 -4.90
CA LYS A 167 -22.31 -5.63 -3.46
C LYS A 167 -20.83 -5.86 -3.14
N TYR A 168 -19.98 -5.98 -4.15
CA TYR A 168 -18.56 -6.29 -4.03
C TYR A 168 -17.69 -5.02 -3.97
N VAL A 169 -18.19 -4.00 -3.29
CA VAL A 169 -17.53 -2.71 -3.05
C VAL A 169 -17.69 -2.33 -1.58
N MET A 170 -16.63 -1.82 -0.95
CA MET A 170 -16.61 -1.47 0.47
C MET A 170 -16.00 -0.06 0.67
N GLY A 171 -16.40 0.62 1.74
CA GLY A 171 -15.80 1.90 2.14
C GLY A 171 -16.56 3.14 1.67
N GLY A 172 -17.80 2.99 1.22
CA GLY A 172 -18.71 4.11 1.00
C GLY A 172 -19.35 4.60 2.31
N GLU A 173 -20.07 5.71 2.26
CA GLU A 173 -20.79 6.25 3.43
C GLU A 173 -22.19 5.67 3.57
N THR A 174 -22.91 5.51 2.46
CA THR A 174 -24.36 5.26 2.47
C THR A 174 -24.74 3.91 1.89
N VAL A 175 -24.18 3.54 0.75
CA VAL A 175 -24.56 2.34 -0.01
C VAL A 175 -23.70 1.14 0.39
N CYS A 176 -22.39 1.31 0.40
CA CYS A 176 -21.45 0.21 0.60
C CYS A 176 -21.03 0.03 2.05
N GLY A 177 -21.39 0.95 2.94
CA GLY A 177 -20.98 0.93 4.34
C GLY A 177 -19.46 0.95 4.52
N GLY A 178 -19.02 1.06 5.75
CA GLY A 178 -17.60 1.01 6.07
C GLY A 178 -17.10 2.21 6.84
N GLY A 179 -17.60 3.32 6.50
CA GLY A 179 -17.16 4.58 7.06
C GLY A 179 -15.67 4.82 6.83
N ASN A 180 -15.14 5.78 7.52
CA ASN A 180 -13.74 6.18 7.42
C ASN A 180 -12.79 5.14 8.06
N PRO A 181 -11.91 4.44 7.31
CA PRO A 181 -10.97 3.46 7.87
C PRO A 181 -9.77 4.10 8.57
N SER A 182 -9.61 5.43 8.48
CA SER A 182 -8.43 6.14 8.97
C SER A 182 -8.17 5.98 10.47
N PRO A 183 -9.18 5.99 11.37
CA PRO A 183 -8.95 5.76 12.79
C PRO A 183 -8.34 4.38 13.09
N TYR A 184 -8.75 3.35 12.36
CA TYR A 184 -8.22 1.99 12.51
C TYR A 184 -6.79 1.89 12.01
N THR A 185 -6.48 2.56 10.89
CA THR A 185 -5.10 2.67 10.37
C THR A 185 -4.20 3.38 11.38
N ALA A 186 -4.64 4.50 11.95
CA ALA A 186 -3.87 5.24 12.96
C ALA A 186 -3.60 4.39 14.20
N ARG A 187 -4.62 3.69 14.73
CA ARG A 187 -4.47 2.77 15.88
C ARG A 187 -3.50 1.62 15.58
N GLY A 188 -3.61 1.03 14.39
CA GLY A 188 -2.66 0.00 13.94
C GLY A 188 -1.23 0.50 13.90
N THR A 189 -1.02 1.71 13.39
CA THR A 189 0.31 2.35 13.36
C THR A 189 0.84 2.61 14.78
N VAL A 190 0.00 3.06 15.71
CA VAL A 190 0.38 3.20 17.13
C VAL A 190 0.79 1.86 17.74
N ASN A 191 0.06 0.77 17.45
CA ASN A 191 0.39 -0.57 17.94
C ASN A 191 1.73 -1.06 17.36
N ALA A 192 2.01 -0.79 16.08
CA ALA A 192 3.32 -1.07 15.48
C ALA A 192 4.46 -0.26 16.15
N MET A 193 4.22 1.00 16.49
CA MET A 193 5.18 1.84 17.22
C MET A 193 5.45 1.30 18.62
N LYS A 194 4.43 0.80 19.34
CA LYS A 194 4.60 0.15 20.66
C LYS A 194 5.51 -1.08 20.57
N ALA A 195 5.26 -1.95 19.58
CA ALA A 195 6.11 -3.11 19.33
C ALA A 195 7.57 -2.70 19.03
N ALA A 196 7.77 -1.65 18.24
CA ALA A 196 9.10 -1.14 17.93
C ALA A 196 9.82 -0.57 19.16
N LEU A 197 9.13 0.14 20.04
CA LEU A 197 9.69 0.63 21.31
C LEU A 197 10.08 -0.55 22.21
N SER A 198 9.19 -1.54 22.37
CA SER A 198 9.44 -2.77 23.15
C SER A 198 10.67 -3.53 22.63
N HIS A 199 10.76 -3.71 21.31
CA HIS A 199 11.89 -4.41 20.67
C HIS A 199 13.24 -3.71 20.94
N LEU A 200 13.25 -2.38 21.01
CA LEU A 200 14.43 -1.61 21.38
C LEU A 200 14.71 -1.57 22.90
N GLY A 201 13.97 -2.33 23.72
CA GLY A 201 14.09 -2.33 25.18
C GLY A 201 13.69 -0.98 25.83
N ARG A 202 12.87 -0.17 25.15
CA ARG A 202 12.36 1.11 25.67
C ARG A 202 11.01 0.93 26.36
N PRO A 203 10.65 1.81 27.30
CA PRO A 203 9.28 1.84 27.83
C PRO A 203 8.25 1.95 26.71
N VAL A 204 7.17 1.17 26.79
CA VAL A 204 6.05 1.22 25.85
C VAL A 204 5.15 2.42 26.23
N SER A 205 5.72 3.61 26.08
CA SER A 205 5.07 4.89 26.37
C SER A 205 5.52 5.92 25.34
N PHE A 206 4.62 6.81 24.96
CA PHE A 206 4.94 7.93 24.07
C PHE A 206 5.26 9.23 24.84
N ASP A 207 5.05 9.22 26.15
CA ASP A 207 5.30 10.39 26.98
C ASP A 207 6.74 10.87 26.87
N GLY A 208 6.91 12.15 26.54
CA GLY A 208 8.20 12.77 26.32
C GLY A 208 8.93 12.41 25.03
N LEU A 209 8.38 11.55 24.17
CA LEU A 209 8.95 11.26 22.88
C LEU A 209 8.66 12.39 21.87
N THR A 210 9.62 12.64 20.97
CA THR A 210 9.43 13.51 19.82
C THR A 210 9.12 12.65 18.59
N ILE A 211 7.98 12.90 17.94
CA ILE A 211 7.53 12.15 16.76
C ILE A 211 7.36 13.11 15.59
N ALA A 212 8.04 12.85 14.48
CA ALA A 212 7.91 13.61 13.25
C ALA A 212 6.90 12.95 12.32
N ILE A 213 5.85 13.66 11.90
CA ILE A 213 4.77 13.14 11.04
C ILE A 213 4.80 13.86 9.70
N GLN A 214 5.04 13.13 8.61
CA GLN A 214 4.93 13.64 7.26
C GLN A 214 3.51 13.41 6.73
N GLY A 215 2.73 14.48 6.65
CA GLY A 215 1.35 14.46 6.20
C GLY A 215 0.35 14.33 7.36
N VAL A 216 -0.51 15.34 7.49
CA VAL A 216 -1.64 15.39 8.43
C VAL A 216 -2.98 15.31 7.70
N GLY A 217 -3.07 14.40 6.73
CA GLY A 217 -4.32 13.99 6.11
C GLY A 217 -5.20 13.20 7.08
N HIS A 218 -6.16 12.42 6.57
CA HIS A 218 -7.13 11.70 7.39
C HIS A 218 -6.44 10.79 8.44
N VAL A 219 -5.45 9.99 8.02
CA VAL A 219 -4.74 9.09 8.94
C VAL A 219 -3.73 9.82 9.81
N GLY A 220 -2.89 10.69 9.19
CA GLY A 220 -1.82 11.39 9.94
C GLY A 220 -2.36 12.32 11.02
N TYR A 221 -3.52 12.95 10.80
CA TYR A 221 -4.20 13.74 11.82
C TYR A 221 -4.67 12.87 13.01
N GLN A 222 -5.32 11.73 12.73
CA GLN A 222 -5.75 10.79 13.78
C GLN A 222 -4.54 10.23 14.55
N LEU A 223 -3.45 9.92 13.85
CA LEU A 223 -2.22 9.47 14.48
C LEU A 223 -1.63 10.54 15.39
N ALA A 224 -1.56 11.79 14.91
CA ALA A 224 -1.09 12.93 15.71
C ALA A 224 -1.94 13.12 16.96
N SER A 225 -3.29 13.07 16.84
CA SER A 225 -4.21 13.18 17.97
C SER A 225 -3.94 12.10 19.01
N ILE A 226 -3.92 10.83 18.62
CA ILE A 226 -3.68 9.72 19.55
C ILE A 226 -2.32 9.88 20.26
N LEU A 227 -1.28 10.23 19.54
CA LEU A 227 0.06 10.35 20.10
C LEU A 227 0.20 11.56 21.05
N THR A 228 -0.46 12.67 20.72
CA THR A 228 -0.54 13.86 21.60
C THR A 228 -1.27 13.53 22.90
N ASP A 229 -2.38 12.81 22.83
CA ASP A 229 -3.14 12.36 24.02
C ASP A 229 -2.31 11.42 24.92
N HIS A 230 -1.30 10.75 24.36
CA HIS A 230 -0.35 9.90 25.09
C HIS A 230 0.95 10.63 25.47
N GLY A 231 1.00 11.96 25.41
CA GLY A 231 2.11 12.78 25.90
C GLY A 231 3.28 12.95 24.94
N ALA A 232 3.14 12.57 23.67
CA ALA A 232 4.19 12.81 22.68
C ALA A 232 4.23 14.27 22.22
N SER A 233 5.43 14.77 21.92
CA SER A 233 5.65 16.03 21.21
C SER A 233 5.65 15.80 19.70
N ILE A 234 4.66 16.34 18.98
CA ILE A 234 4.52 16.14 17.56
C ILE A 234 5.13 17.29 16.76
N ILE A 235 5.93 16.96 15.74
CA ILE A 235 6.42 17.88 14.71
C ILE A 235 5.85 17.39 13.39
N ALA A 236 5.05 18.21 12.68
CA ALA A 236 4.43 17.77 11.43
C ALA A 236 4.70 18.70 10.26
N ALA A 237 4.57 18.15 9.05
CA ALA A 237 4.55 18.90 7.81
C ALA A 237 3.45 18.39 6.90
N ASP A 238 2.79 19.28 6.16
CA ASP A 238 1.84 18.96 5.12
C ASP A 238 1.92 20.03 4.02
N LEU A 239 1.68 19.64 2.76
CA LEU A 239 1.58 20.57 1.63
C LEU A 239 0.29 21.40 1.69
N ASN A 240 -0.75 20.86 2.31
CA ASN A 240 -2.02 21.55 2.54
C ASN A 240 -1.94 22.37 3.83
N ARG A 241 -1.77 23.68 3.66
CA ARG A 241 -1.66 24.63 4.79
C ARG A 241 -2.89 24.64 5.69
N GLY A 242 -4.09 24.44 5.15
CA GLY A 242 -5.33 24.40 5.94
C GLY A 242 -5.39 23.20 6.88
N ARG A 243 -5.01 22.01 6.40
CA ARG A 243 -4.90 20.80 7.24
C ARG A 243 -3.85 20.96 8.32
N LEU A 244 -2.69 21.53 7.97
CA LEU A 244 -1.61 21.75 8.92
C LEU A 244 -2.02 22.75 10.00
N GLN A 245 -2.65 23.86 9.63
CA GLN A 245 -3.14 24.86 10.57
C GLN A 245 -4.17 24.28 11.53
N ARG A 246 -5.14 23.51 11.00
CA ARG A 246 -6.11 22.79 11.84
C ARG A 246 -5.42 21.90 12.89
N ALA A 247 -4.40 21.14 12.49
CA ALA A 247 -3.66 20.28 13.41
C ALA A 247 -2.91 21.08 14.47
N VAL A 248 -2.37 22.27 14.12
CA VAL A 248 -1.77 23.19 15.08
C VAL A 248 -2.79 23.70 16.09
N ASP A 249 -3.93 24.20 15.60
CA ASP A 249 -4.97 24.82 16.44
C ASP A 249 -5.65 23.81 17.38
N GLU A 250 -5.90 22.60 16.91
CA GLU A 250 -6.63 21.59 17.67
C GLU A 250 -5.71 20.68 18.53
N LEU A 251 -4.48 20.42 18.12
CA LEU A 251 -3.58 19.46 18.78
C LEU A 251 -2.33 20.11 19.40
N GLY A 252 -2.08 21.39 19.13
CA GLY A 252 -0.91 22.10 19.66
C GLY A 252 0.44 21.61 19.11
N ILE A 253 0.45 21.02 17.91
CA ILE A 253 1.66 20.45 17.31
C ILE A 253 2.60 21.51 16.77
N GLN A 254 3.88 21.17 16.65
CA GLN A 254 4.91 22.01 16.00
C GLN A 254 4.92 21.75 14.50
N VAL A 255 5.39 22.74 13.72
CA VAL A 255 5.45 22.69 12.26
C VAL A 255 6.89 22.64 11.77
N ALA A 256 7.16 21.77 10.80
CA ALA A 256 8.38 21.80 10.00
C ALA A 256 8.06 22.11 8.53
N ALA A 257 9.05 22.59 7.79
CA ALA A 257 8.91 22.72 6.34
C ALA A 257 8.82 21.33 5.69
N PRO A 258 7.96 21.13 4.65
CA PRO A 258 7.76 19.82 4.02
C PRO A 258 9.06 19.15 3.55
N GLU A 259 10.01 19.92 3.02
CA GLU A 259 11.30 19.44 2.55
C GLU A 259 12.28 19.08 3.68
N GLN A 260 11.99 19.46 4.92
CA GLN A 260 12.84 19.22 6.08
C GLN A 260 12.34 18.11 6.99
N ILE A 261 11.08 17.70 6.88
CA ILE A 261 10.43 16.79 7.85
C ILE A 261 11.19 15.48 8.03
N LEU A 262 11.75 14.91 6.97
CA LEU A 262 12.54 13.66 7.03
C LEU A 262 13.86 13.85 7.80
N ASN A 263 14.38 15.06 7.87
CA ASN A 263 15.67 15.37 8.52
C ASN A 263 15.50 15.91 9.95
N VAL A 264 14.28 16.02 10.44
CA VAL A 264 14.01 16.47 11.81
C VAL A 264 14.56 15.46 12.81
N LYS A 265 15.23 15.95 13.85
CA LYS A 265 15.65 15.08 14.95
C LYS A 265 14.43 14.66 15.77
N CYS A 266 14.17 13.36 15.82
CA CYS A 266 13.02 12.77 16.51
C CYS A 266 13.33 11.35 17.00
N ASP A 267 12.49 10.79 17.84
CA ASP A 267 12.56 9.38 18.24
C ASP A 267 11.95 8.47 17.17
N ILE A 268 10.80 8.89 16.63
CA ILE A 268 10.04 8.14 15.60
C ILE A 268 9.75 9.08 14.43
N LEU A 269 10.05 8.64 13.22
CA LEU A 269 9.61 9.25 11.98
C LEU A 269 8.39 8.47 11.45
N ALA A 270 7.30 9.17 11.20
CA ALA A 270 6.04 8.60 10.72
C ALA A 270 5.63 9.19 9.36
N PRO A 271 6.08 8.62 8.23
CA PRO A 271 5.53 8.98 6.93
C PRO A 271 4.05 8.58 6.85
N CYS A 272 3.17 9.56 6.59
CA CYS A 272 1.71 9.39 6.50
C CYS A 272 1.12 10.05 5.23
N ALA A 273 1.97 10.44 4.28
CA ALA A 273 1.58 11.06 3.02
C ALA A 273 1.79 10.09 1.84
N MET A 274 2.60 10.47 0.86
CA MET A 274 2.91 9.64 -0.31
C MET A 274 4.00 8.62 0.02
N GLY A 275 4.00 7.48 -0.70
CA GLY A 275 5.06 6.48 -0.62
C GLY A 275 6.33 6.88 -1.38
N GLY A 276 7.38 6.05 -1.27
CA GLY A 276 8.67 6.25 -1.96
C GLY A 276 9.47 7.44 -1.42
N VAL A 277 9.24 7.83 -0.16
CA VAL A 277 9.89 9.01 0.43
C VAL A 277 11.24 8.70 1.07
N ILE A 278 11.51 7.43 1.32
CA ILE A 278 12.77 6.96 1.89
C ILE A 278 13.47 6.07 0.87
N ASP A 279 14.60 6.52 0.37
CA ASP A 279 15.57 5.80 -0.44
C ASP A 279 16.91 5.68 0.31
N ALA A 280 17.89 5.00 -0.26
CA ALA A 280 19.21 4.84 0.34
C ALA A 280 19.93 6.17 0.63
N ASN A 281 19.63 7.25 -0.10
CA ASN A 281 20.25 8.56 0.11
C ASN A 281 19.57 9.35 1.22
N SER A 282 18.23 9.37 1.25
CA SER A 282 17.44 10.01 2.29
C SER A 282 17.58 9.28 3.62
N ALA A 283 17.65 7.92 3.61
CA ALA A 283 17.87 7.09 4.79
C ALA A 283 19.13 7.53 5.59
N ARG A 284 20.21 7.86 4.90
CA ARG A 284 21.48 8.35 5.53
C ARG A 284 21.35 9.71 6.23
N LYS A 285 20.30 10.47 5.93
CA LYS A 285 20.03 11.80 6.50
C LYS A 285 19.02 11.74 7.64
N LEU A 286 18.36 10.61 7.83
CA LEU A 286 17.38 10.43 8.90
C LEU A 286 18.06 10.62 10.28
N ARG A 287 17.33 11.25 11.19
CA ARG A 287 17.80 11.53 12.55
C ARG A 287 16.82 10.97 13.59
N CYS A 288 16.31 9.75 13.30
CA CYS A 288 15.38 9.02 14.15
C CYS A 288 15.95 7.64 14.51
N ARG A 289 15.32 6.96 15.46
CA ARG A 289 15.63 5.57 15.81
C ARG A 289 14.65 4.59 15.21
N ILE A 290 13.42 5.04 14.94
CA ILE A 290 12.32 4.23 14.43
C ILE A 290 11.73 4.95 13.23
N VAL A 291 11.47 4.20 12.17
CA VAL A 291 10.57 4.58 11.07
C VAL A 291 9.32 3.72 11.17
N ALA A 292 8.19 4.34 11.52
CA ALA A 292 6.89 3.67 11.66
C ALA A 292 5.77 4.64 11.28
N GLY A 293 5.18 4.49 10.12
CA GLY A 293 4.18 5.39 9.58
C GLY A 293 2.98 4.67 8.97
N ALA A 294 2.05 5.45 8.45
CA ALA A 294 0.82 4.95 7.85
C ALA A 294 0.80 5.01 6.32
N ALA A 295 1.82 5.58 5.69
CA ALA A 295 1.92 5.59 4.23
C ALA A 295 2.14 4.17 3.68
N ASN A 296 1.55 3.88 2.52
CA ASN A 296 1.88 2.66 1.79
C ASN A 296 3.20 2.86 1.05
N ASN A 297 4.02 1.80 0.99
CA ASN A 297 5.32 1.81 0.30
C ASN A 297 6.19 2.99 0.75
N MET A 298 6.43 3.13 2.06
CA MET A 298 7.27 4.22 2.60
C MET A 298 8.67 4.24 1.99
N LEU A 299 9.22 3.05 1.72
CA LEU A 299 10.51 2.87 1.06
C LEU A 299 10.32 2.87 -0.46
N ASP A 300 11.30 3.41 -1.19
CA ASP A 300 11.30 3.44 -2.66
C ASP A 300 11.58 2.03 -3.22
N ASP A 301 12.64 1.40 -2.73
CA ASP A 301 12.92 -0.02 -2.91
C ASP A 301 12.91 -0.72 -1.54
N PRO A 302 11.79 -1.41 -1.19
CA PRO A 302 11.67 -2.02 0.14
C PRO A 302 12.71 -3.12 0.43
N ASP A 303 13.21 -3.82 -0.57
CA ASP A 303 14.21 -4.87 -0.39
C ASP A 303 15.60 -4.29 -0.06
N GLU A 304 16.02 -3.24 -0.78
CA GLU A 304 17.31 -2.60 -0.59
C GLU A 304 17.28 -1.60 0.56
N ASP A 305 16.29 -0.70 0.61
CA ASP A 305 16.25 0.40 1.56
C ASP A 305 16.03 -0.06 3.01
N ALA A 306 15.27 -1.16 3.22
CA ALA A 306 15.13 -1.72 4.56
C ALA A 306 16.44 -2.32 5.09
N VAL A 307 17.29 -2.84 4.22
CA VAL A 307 18.65 -3.28 4.59
C VAL A 307 19.52 -2.09 4.93
N VAL A 308 19.42 -1.00 4.17
CA VAL A 308 20.14 0.24 4.46
C VAL A 308 19.75 0.80 5.82
N LEU A 309 18.45 0.87 6.14
CA LEU A 309 17.98 1.32 7.46
C LEU A 309 18.52 0.44 8.60
N LYS A 310 18.46 -0.89 8.45
CA LYS A 310 19.03 -1.84 9.42
C LYS A 310 20.52 -1.58 9.67
N ASN A 311 21.30 -1.38 8.61
CA ASN A 311 22.73 -1.11 8.69
C ASN A 311 23.04 0.25 9.35
N LEU A 312 22.12 1.21 9.27
CA LEU A 312 22.22 2.51 9.94
C LEU A 312 21.75 2.45 11.41
N GLY A 313 21.27 1.29 11.89
CA GLY A 313 20.72 1.14 13.23
C GLY A 313 19.34 1.81 13.41
N ILE A 314 18.62 2.04 12.32
CA ILE A 314 17.26 2.58 12.30
C ILE A 314 16.27 1.43 12.16
N LEU A 315 15.40 1.24 13.15
CA LEU A 315 14.38 0.20 13.13
C LEU A 315 13.24 0.62 12.21
N TYR A 316 13.00 -0.13 11.15
CA TYR A 316 11.86 0.04 10.26
C TYR A 316 10.72 -0.90 10.67
N ALA A 317 9.56 -0.35 10.97
CA ALA A 317 8.31 -1.09 11.13
C ALA A 317 7.64 -1.24 9.77
N PRO A 318 7.60 -2.45 9.16
CA PRO A 318 7.07 -2.65 7.82
C PRO A 318 5.64 -2.15 7.67
N ASP A 319 5.41 -1.32 6.65
CA ASP A 319 4.14 -0.66 6.39
C ASP A 319 3.00 -1.64 6.09
N ILE A 320 3.29 -2.79 5.45
CA ILE A 320 2.29 -3.83 5.20
C ILE A 320 1.64 -4.39 6.47
N ILE A 321 2.27 -4.18 7.64
CA ILE A 321 1.72 -4.52 8.96
C ILE A 321 1.26 -3.26 9.68
N ALA A 322 2.09 -2.24 9.75
CA ALA A 322 1.84 -1.04 10.55
C ALA A 322 0.52 -0.33 10.16
N ASN A 323 0.25 -0.22 8.86
CA ASN A 323 -0.92 0.48 8.34
C ASN A 323 -2.10 -0.45 7.97
N ALA A 324 -2.07 -1.73 8.40
CA ALA A 324 -3.09 -2.71 8.03
C ALA A 324 -4.47 -2.46 8.68
N GLY A 325 -4.57 -1.58 9.68
CA GLY A 325 -5.82 -1.34 10.42
C GLY A 325 -7.02 -0.99 9.55
N GLY A 326 -6.84 -0.16 8.51
CA GLY A 326 -7.89 0.17 7.55
C GLY A 326 -8.35 -1.03 6.73
N LEU A 327 -7.42 -1.87 6.29
CA LEU A 327 -7.72 -3.11 5.58
C LEU A 327 -8.48 -4.09 6.48
N ILE A 328 -8.07 -4.23 7.75
CA ILE A 328 -8.75 -5.05 8.76
C ILE A 328 -10.21 -4.58 8.92
N ARG A 329 -10.43 -3.27 8.99
CA ARG A 329 -11.78 -2.70 9.07
C ARG A 329 -12.64 -3.11 7.88
N LEU A 330 -12.16 -2.88 6.66
CA LEU A 330 -12.90 -3.19 5.43
C LEU A 330 -13.15 -4.69 5.27
N ALA A 331 -12.15 -5.52 5.51
CA ALA A 331 -12.28 -6.98 5.49
C ALA A 331 -13.27 -7.49 6.55
N GLY A 332 -13.20 -6.94 7.76
CA GLY A 332 -14.11 -7.28 8.85
C GLY A 332 -15.57 -7.01 8.50
N MET A 333 -15.84 -5.86 7.90
CA MET A 333 -17.18 -5.52 7.45
C MET A 333 -17.69 -6.44 6.34
N TYR A 334 -16.86 -6.69 5.33
CA TYR A 334 -17.21 -7.62 4.25
C TYR A 334 -17.55 -9.02 4.79
N ARG A 335 -16.84 -9.45 5.83
CA ARG A 335 -17.03 -10.76 6.48
C ARG A 335 -18.07 -10.76 7.60
N GLY A 336 -18.71 -9.63 7.90
CA GLY A 336 -19.72 -9.52 8.95
C GLY A 336 -19.15 -9.63 10.39
N MET A 337 -17.89 -9.26 10.59
CA MET A 337 -17.28 -9.21 11.92
C MET A 337 -17.92 -8.10 12.78
N SER A 338 -18.02 -8.35 14.09
CA SER A 338 -18.40 -7.32 15.04
C SER A 338 -17.29 -6.27 15.19
N GLU A 339 -17.64 -5.08 15.68
CA GLU A 339 -16.64 -4.04 16.01
C GLU A 339 -15.57 -4.55 16.97
N GLN A 340 -15.95 -5.36 17.97
CA GLN A 340 -15.02 -5.96 18.91
C GLN A 340 -14.01 -6.87 18.20
N GLN A 341 -14.43 -7.71 17.27
CA GLN A 341 -13.55 -8.59 16.50
C GLN A 341 -12.58 -7.79 15.61
N VAL A 342 -13.06 -6.68 15.02
CA VAL A 342 -12.20 -5.76 14.27
C VAL A 342 -11.16 -5.12 15.19
N ASP A 343 -11.56 -4.64 16.36
CA ASP A 343 -10.67 -4.02 17.35
C ASP A 343 -9.62 -4.99 17.88
N GLU A 344 -9.99 -6.24 18.13
CA GLU A 344 -9.06 -7.32 18.52
C GLU A 344 -8.01 -7.57 17.43
N LYS A 345 -8.42 -7.63 16.15
CA LYS A 345 -7.48 -7.79 15.03
C LYS A 345 -6.58 -6.56 14.84
N VAL A 346 -7.08 -5.35 15.01
CA VAL A 346 -6.25 -4.13 14.96
C VAL A 346 -5.25 -4.12 16.13
N SER A 347 -5.64 -4.59 17.30
CA SER A 347 -4.76 -4.71 18.47
C SER A 347 -3.67 -5.76 18.24
N ALA A 348 -3.98 -6.85 17.55
CA ALA A 348 -3.02 -7.90 17.20
C ALA A 348 -1.89 -7.43 16.26
N ILE A 349 -1.98 -6.25 15.65
CA ILE A 349 -0.87 -5.63 14.91
C ILE A 349 0.37 -5.50 15.79
N GLU A 350 0.21 -5.21 17.09
CA GLU A 350 1.33 -5.11 18.02
C GLU A 350 2.10 -6.43 18.14
N SER A 351 1.39 -7.54 18.40
CA SER A 351 2.02 -8.86 18.50
C SER A 351 2.58 -9.37 17.18
N THR A 352 1.90 -9.12 16.06
CA THR A 352 2.40 -9.46 14.72
C THR A 352 3.67 -8.68 14.39
N MET A 353 3.71 -7.39 14.68
CA MET A 353 4.91 -6.57 14.49
C MET A 353 6.05 -7.04 15.39
N ALA A 354 5.78 -7.34 16.68
CA ALA A 354 6.79 -7.87 17.59
C ALA A 354 7.43 -9.18 17.07
N GLN A 355 6.61 -10.10 16.54
CA GLN A 355 7.09 -11.32 15.92
C GLN A 355 8.01 -11.03 14.72
N VAL A 356 7.59 -10.13 13.82
CA VAL A 356 8.39 -9.79 12.64
C VAL A 356 9.70 -9.11 13.01
N LEU A 357 9.70 -8.24 14.01
CA LEU A 357 10.93 -7.60 14.50
C LEU A 357 11.90 -8.62 15.10
N GLN A 358 11.38 -9.61 15.83
CA GLN A 358 12.17 -10.72 16.37
C GLN A 358 12.76 -11.60 15.25
N ASP A 359 11.94 -12.00 14.27
CA ASP A 359 12.38 -12.82 13.13
C ASP A 359 13.45 -12.08 12.30
N ALA A 360 13.35 -10.76 12.19
CA ALA A 360 14.27 -9.90 11.44
C ALA A 360 15.71 -9.87 12.03
N GLU A 361 15.92 -10.29 13.27
CA GLU A 361 17.27 -10.39 13.86
C GLU A 361 18.15 -11.34 13.05
N SER A 362 17.56 -12.45 12.54
CA SER A 362 18.24 -13.46 11.72
C SER A 362 18.06 -13.26 10.20
N MET A 363 17.36 -12.22 9.76
CA MET A 363 17.03 -11.97 8.36
C MET A 363 17.67 -10.68 7.84
N PRO A 364 17.77 -10.48 6.52
CA PRO A 364 18.38 -9.28 5.95
C PRO A 364 17.75 -7.97 6.44
N SER A 365 16.42 -7.93 6.60
CA SER A 365 15.69 -6.74 7.02
C SER A 365 14.33 -7.11 7.66
N THR A 366 13.70 -6.13 8.29
CA THR A 366 12.33 -6.25 8.81
C THR A 366 11.31 -6.42 7.67
N HIS A 367 11.57 -5.83 6.49
CA HIS A 367 10.74 -6.06 5.31
C HIS A 367 10.77 -7.54 4.89
N ALA A 368 11.96 -8.11 4.76
CA ALA A 368 12.13 -9.53 4.42
C ALA A 368 11.42 -10.46 5.41
N ALA A 369 11.46 -10.14 6.71
CA ALA A 369 10.75 -10.89 7.75
C ALA A 369 9.23 -10.78 7.61
N ALA A 370 8.71 -9.59 7.27
CA ALA A 370 7.28 -9.38 7.05
C ALA A 370 6.77 -10.15 5.82
N ILE A 371 7.53 -10.16 4.73
CA ILE A 371 7.21 -10.94 3.52
C ILE A 371 7.26 -12.45 3.82
N ALA A 372 8.27 -12.92 4.59
CA ALA A 372 8.36 -14.33 4.98
C ALA A 372 7.16 -14.76 5.84
N LEU A 373 6.70 -13.93 6.79
CA LEU A 373 5.48 -14.17 7.56
C LEU A 373 4.26 -14.27 6.65
N ALA A 374 4.09 -13.32 5.73
CA ALA A 374 2.97 -13.33 4.80
C ALA A 374 2.96 -14.59 3.92
N ASN A 375 4.11 -14.96 3.35
CA ASN A 375 4.24 -16.16 2.53
C ASN A 375 3.92 -17.46 3.30
N ARG A 376 4.35 -17.56 4.55
CA ARG A 376 4.01 -18.69 5.42
C ARG A 376 2.49 -18.80 5.60
N ARG A 377 1.81 -17.71 5.95
CA ARG A 377 0.35 -17.68 6.12
C ARG A 377 -0.41 -18.00 4.84
N ILE A 378 0.08 -17.53 3.67
CA ILE A 378 -0.51 -17.86 2.36
C ILE A 378 -0.40 -19.36 2.09
N ALA A 379 0.73 -19.99 2.42
CA ALA A 379 0.94 -21.43 2.23
C ALA A 379 0.03 -22.26 3.15
N GLU A 380 -0.03 -21.92 4.44
CA GLU A 380 -0.89 -22.57 5.43
C GLU A 380 -2.38 -22.49 5.08
N GLY A 381 -2.85 -21.30 4.66
CA GLY A 381 -4.25 -21.10 4.25
C GLY A 381 -4.61 -21.86 2.97
N ALA A 382 -3.67 -22.00 2.03
CA ALA A 382 -3.88 -22.78 0.81
C ALA A 382 -4.04 -24.28 1.09
N ASP A 383 -3.35 -24.82 2.09
CA ASP A 383 -3.45 -26.23 2.47
C ASP A 383 -4.76 -26.51 3.21
N ALA A 384 -5.20 -25.65 4.11
CA ALA A 384 -6.48 -25.75 4.79
C ALA A 384 -7.67 -25.73 3.81
N SER A 385 -7.59 -24.93 2.74
CA SER A 385 -8.64 -24.86 1.69
C SER A 385 -8.72 -26.17 0.89
N LYS A 386 -7.62 -26.86 0.63
CA LYS A 386 -7.61 -28.17 -0.07
C LYS A 386 -8.23 -29.28 0.77
N GLU A 387 -7.99 -29.29 2.07
CA GLU A 387 -8.57 -30.28 2.98
C GLU A 387 -10.09 -30.17 3.06
N GLN A 388 -10.66 -28.94 3.02
CA GLN A 388 -12.10 -28.72 3.01
C GLN A 388 -12.77 -29.20 1.72
N VAL A 389 -12.11 -29.05 0.56
CA VAL A 389 -12.63 -29.52 -0.74
C VAL A 389 -12.62 -31.05 -0.84
N HIS A 390 -11.75 -31.76 -0.13
CA HIS A 390 -11.68 -33.23 -0.15
C HIS A 390 -12.55 -33.90 0.92
N ALA A 391 -13.11 -33.10 1.86
CA ALA A 391 -13.97 -33.58 2.96
C ALA A 391 -15.48 -33.39 2.69
N GLY A 392 -15.86 -32.72 1.60
CA GLY A 392 -17.26 -32.50 1.16
C GLY A 392 -17.59 -33.22 -0.14
#